data_e9531ce738ac999a73d4fcbcb6275844
#
_entry.id   e9531ce738ac999a73d4fcbcb6275844
#
_cell.length_a   1.000
_cell.length_b   1.000
_cell.length_c   1.000
_cell.angle_alpha   90.00
_cell.angle_beta   90.00
_cell.angle_gamma   90.00
#
_symmetry.space_group_name_H-M   'P 1'
#
loop_
_entity.id
_entity.type
_entity.pdbx_description
1 polymer ?
#
loop_
_entity_poly.entity_id
_entity_poly.type
_entity_poly.pdbx_seq_one_letter_code
_entity_poly.pdbx_strand_id
1 'polypeptide(L)'
;MITLRTSRFLPLILSAFVVAALPSCRNTTNPAGTKVKQPFSGGKYESNAAWFRGTGQGSSVKQNIARGKADIDAKNQVAAQVGTNMRAVTDQYLGQTENARAADVADKFQSLVREVMNTELADLRKIGEETYFNETTKEYTVYVAYEIKKNAMFRFMKKQARTDAKISEQELKLLDEILDMEIKKAEAAEE
;
A
#
# COMPACT_ATOMS: atom_id res chain seq x y z
N MET A 1 -65.19 37.73 -71.61
CA MET A 1 -63.77 38.05 -71.61
C MET A 1 -63.26 37.77 -70.20
N ILE A 2 -62.66 36.63 -70.00
CA ILE A 2 -62.17 36.19 -68.72
C ILE A 2 -60.73 35.77 -68.91
N THR A 3 -59.80 36.49 -68.27
CA THR A 3 -58.39 36.21 -68.32
C THR A 3 -57.98 35.31 -67.17
N LEU A 4 -57.50 34.15 -67.50
CA LEU A 4 -56.91 33.20 -66.53
C LEU A 4 -55.56 33.70 -66.09
N ARG A 5 -55.37 33.79 -64.78
CA ARG A 5 -54.10 34.12 -64.15
C ARG A 5 -53.54 32.83 -63.52
N THR A 6 -52.52 32.25 -64.13
CA THR A 6 -51.79 31.07 -63.68
C THR A 6 -50.89 31.44 -62.51
N SER A 7 -51.17 30.87 -61.30
CA SER A 7 -50.29 30.98 -60.17
C SER A 7 -49.23 29.90 -60.26
N ARG A 8 -47.95 30.30 -60.26
CA ARG A 8 -46.81 29.39 -60.15
C ARG A 8 -46.52 29.02 -58.69
N PHE A 9 -46.81 27.82 -58.37
CA PHE A 9 -46.33 27.26 -57.08
C PHE A 9 -44.88 26.85 -57.25
N LEU A 10 -44.01 27.45 -56.39
CA LEU A 10 -42.61 27.16 -56.30
C LEU A 10 -42.50 26.08 -55.17
N PRO A 11 -41.97 24.88 -55.42
CA PRO A 11 -41.75 23.89 -54.37
C PRO A 11 -40.52 24.28 -53.53
N LEU A 12 -40.74 24.55 -52.26
CA LEU A 12 -39.69 24.77 -51.28
C LEU A 12 -39.05 23.42 -50.92
N ILE A 13 -37.84 23.17 -51.48
CA ILE A 13 -37.05 21.97 -51.15
C ILE A 13 -36.42 22.20 -49.77
N LEU A 14 -37.03 21.61 -48.78
CA LEU A 14 -36.49 21.57 -47.42
C LEU A 14 -35.39 20.50 -47.35
N SER A 15 -34.13 20.92 -47.53
CA SER A 15 -32.95 20.05 -47.40
C SER A 15 -32.73 19.74 -45.91
N ALA A 16 -33.13 18.56 -45.47
CA ALA A 16 -32.84 18.06 -44.14
C ALA A 16 -31.36 17.66 -44.03
N PHE A 17 -30.56 18.50 -43.40
CA PHE A 17 -29.16 18.23 -43.10
C PHE A 17 -29.09 17.25 -41.92
N VAL A 18 -29.02 15.94 -42.21
CA VAL A 18 -28.80 14.90 -41.22
C VAL A 18 -27.33 14.99 -40.80
N VAL A 19 -27.06 15.66 -39.69
CA VAL A 19 -25.75 15.63 -39.03
C VAL A 19 -25.61 14.24 -38.38
N ALA A 20 -24.90 13.34 -39.06
CA ALA A 20 -24.47 12.06 -38.53
C ALA A 20 -23.46 12.33 -37.38
N ALA A 21 -23.93 12.36 -36.14
CA ALA A 21 -23.05 12.33 -34.96
C ALA A 21 -22.37 10.96 -34.89
N LEU A 22 -21.19 10.85 -35.49
CA LEU A 22 -20.32 9.68 -35.28
C LEU A 22 -19.86 9.69 -33.86
N PRO A 23 -20.11 8.62 -33.06
CA PRO A 23 -19.49 8.49 -31.75
C PRO A 23 -17.99 8.33 -31.98
N SER A 24 -17.25 9.41 -31.76
CA SER A 24 -15.79 9.37 -31.70
C SER A 24 -15.41 8.64 -30.44
N CYS A 25 -15.23 7.33 -30.51
CA CYS A 25 -14.54 6.56 -29.50
C CYS A 25 -13.09 7.05 -29.45
N ARG A 26 -12.85 8.11 -28.69
CA ARG A 26 -11.50 8.51 -28.31
C ARG A 26 -10.97 7.42 -27.40
N ASN A 27 -10.28 6.45 -27.97
CA ASN A 27 -9.33 5.61 -27.21
C ASN A 27 -8.22 6.55 -26.75
N THR A 28 -8.40 7.15 -25.57
CA THR A 28 -7.34 7.86 -24.87
C THR A 28 -6.37 6.82 -24.35
N THR A 29 -5.44 6.41 -25.21
CA THR A 29 -4.27 5.62 -24.78
C THR A 29 -3.51 6.48 -23.79
N ASN A 30 -3.47 6.05 -22.52
CA ASN A 30 -2.71 6.75 -21.50
C ASN A 30 -1.24 6.75 -21.93
N PRO A 31 -0.54 7.91 -21.99
CA PRO A 31 0.88 7.96 -22.35
C PRO A 31 1.78 7.10 -21.48
N ALA A 32 1.34 6.80 -20.25
CA ALA A 32 2.04 5.92 -19.31
C ALA A 32 1.86 4.42 -19.61
N GLY A 33 1.06 4.05 -20.64
CA GLY A 33 0.79 2.67 -21.01
C GLY A 33 -0.54 2.14 -20.45
N THR A 34 -0.71 0.81 -20.51
CA THR A 34 -1.93 0.13 -20.06
C THR A 34 -1.89 -0.11 -18.57
N LYS A 35 -2.95 0.26 -17.85
CA LYS A 35 -3.09 -0.01 -16.41
C LYS A 35 -3.18 -1.52 -16.18
N VAL A 36 -2.23 -2.06 -15.40
CA VAL A 36 -2.21 -3.45 -14.98
C VAL A 36 -2.76 -3.54 -13.56
N LYS A 37 -3.73 -4.44 -13.34
CA LYS A 37 -4.22 -4.77 -11.99
C LYS A 37 -3.38 -5.93 -11.46
N GLN A 38 -2.57 -5.66 -10.46
CA GLN A 38 -1.81 -6.70 -9.76
C GLN A 38 -2.68 -7.40 -8.71
N PRO A 39 -2.41 -8.70 -8.43
CA PRO A 39 -2.96 -9.39 -7.26
C PRO A 39 -2.68 -8.60 -5.97
N PHE A 40 -3.60 -8.70 -5.02
CA PHE A 40 -3.48 -8.04 -3.71
C PHE A 40 -3.24 -6.53 -3.79
N SER A 41 -3.84 -5.85 -4.77
CA SER A 41 -3.86 -4.39 -4.88
C SER A 41 -5.16 -3.80 -4.32
N GLY A 42 -5.10 -2.57 -3.81
CA GLY A 42 -6.22 -1.80 -3.27
C GLY A 42 -6.34 -1.85 -1.75
N GLY A 43 -7.25 -1.04 -1.20
CA GLY A 43 -7.33 -0.68 0.21
C GLY A 43 -7.39 -1.86 1.21
N LYS A 44 -7.91 -3.02 0.78
CA LYS A 44 -7.90 -4.23 1.62
C LYS A 44 -6.47 -4.70 1.97
N TYR A 45 -5.50 -4.43 1.12
CA TYR A 45 -4.11 -4.87 1.26
C TYR A 45 -3.15 -3.72 1.60
N GLU A 46 -3.69 -2.52 1.83
CA GLU A 46 -2.93 -1.36 2.28
C GLU A 46 -2.94 -1.28 3.81
N SER A 47 -1.86 -0.73 4.38
CA SER A 47 -1.78 -0.44 5.81
C SER A 47 -2.82 0.61 6.19
N ASN A 48 -3.40 0.46 7.38
CA ASN A 48 -4.39 1.40 7.92
C ASN A 48 -4.09 1.74 9.39
N ALA A 49 -5.03 2.31 10.11
CA ALA A 49 -4.84 2.70 11.51
C ALA A 49 -4.55 1.50 12.43
N ALA A 50 -5.14 0.32 12.17
CA ALA A 50 -5.02 -0.87 13.03
C ALA A 50 -3.98 -1.91 12.52
N TRP A 51 -3.64 -1.91 11.23
CA TRP A 51 -2.86 -2.95 10.59
C TRP A 51 -1.68 -2.41 9.78
N PHE A 52 -0.54 -3.09 9.87
CA PHE A 52 0.51 -3.04 8.86
C PHE A 52 0.27 -4.15 7.84
N ARG A 53 0.35 -3.83 6.56
CA ARG A 53 0.20 -4.77 5.45
C ARG A 53 1.31 -4.60 4.44
N GLY A 54 1.71 -5.72 3.82
CA GLY A 54 2.69 -5.71 2.74
C GLY A 54 2.37 -6.80 1.74
N THR A 55 2.58 -6.50 0.47
CA THR A 55 2.41 -7.44 -0.63
C THR A 55 3.75 -7.64 -1.31
N GLY A 56 4.04 -8.86 -1.73
CA GLY A 56 5.31 -9.17 -2.36
C GLY A 56 5.13 -10.02 -3.61
N GLN A 57 6.10 -9.93 -4.49
CA GLN A 57 6.17 -10.68 -5.73
C GLN A 57 7.52 -11.38 -5.85
N GLY A 58 7.51 -12.60 -6.37
CA GLY A 58 8.73 -13.32 -6.70
C GLY A 58 8.57 -14.18 -7.94
N SER A 59 9.60 -14.20 -8.80
CA SER A 59 9.60 -15.02 -10.00
C SER A 59 10.81 -15.94 -10.05
N SER A 60 10.61 -17.17 -10.54
CA SER A 60 11.65 -18.16 -10.74
C SER A 60 11.14 -19.34 -11.58
N VAL A 61 12.04 -20.07 -12.22
CA VAL A 61 11.71 -21.35 -12.86
C VAL A 61 11.32 -22.45 -11.85
N LYS A 62 11.63 -22.27 -10.57
CA LYS A 62 11.21 -23.16 -9.48
C LYS A 62 10.18 -22.46 -8.59
N GLN A 63 9.00 -23.05 -8.44
CA GLN A 63 7.89 -22.48 -7.69
C GLN A 63 8.25 -22.15 -6.23
N ASN A 64 8.97 -23.04 -5.54
CA ASN A 64 9.39 -22.80 -4.16
C ASN A 64 10.34 -21.61 -4.01
N ILE A 65 11.20 -21.39 -4.99
CA ILE A 65 12.10 -20.23 -5.01
C ILE A 65 11.31 -18.94 -5.30
N ALA A 66 10.36 -18.98 -6.24
CA ALA A 66 9.46 -17.84 -6.50
C ALA A 66 8.68 -17.46 -5.24
N ARG A 67 8.11 -18.46 -4.52
CA ARG A 67 7.41 -18.25 -3.25
C ARG A 67 8.31 -17.64 -2.19
N GLY A 68 9.52 -18.17 -2.00
CA GLY A 68 10.47 -17.62 -1.02
C GLY A 68 10.84 -16.17 -1.30
N LYS A 69 11.04 -15.79 -2.57
CA LYS A 69 11.28 -14.40 -2.97
C LYS A 69 10.07 -13.50 -2.65
N ALA A 70 8.85 -13.95 -2.96
CA ALA A 70 7.63 -13.21 -2.68
C ALA A 70 7.41 -13.02 -1.17
N ASP A 71 7.66 -14.05 -0.36
CA ASP A 71 7.59 -13.98 1.11
C ASP A 71 8.56 -12.94 1.68
N ILE A 72 9.81 -12.95 1.20
CA ILE A 72 10.84 -11.98 1.63
C ILE A 72 10.44 -10.56 1.23
N ASP A 73 9.99 -10.36 -0.01
CA ASP A 73 9.58 -9.05 -0.52
C ASP A 73 8.39 -8.49 0.29
N ALA A 74 7.35 -9.28 0.53
CA ALA A 74 6.20 -8.86 1.33
C ALA A 74 6.57 -8.51 2.77
N LYS A 75 7.43 -9.32 3.42
CA LYS A 75 7.92 -9.04 4.77
C LYS A 75 8.76 -7.76 4.82
N ASN A 76 9.60 -7.52 3.82
CA ASN A 76 10.36 -6.28 3.71
C ASN A 76 9.45 -5.06 3.55
N GLN A 77 8.33 -5.18 2.84
CA GLN A 77 7.36 -4.09 2.74
C GLN A 77 6.65 -3.82 4.06
N VAL A 78 6.26 -4.85 4.83
CA VAL A 78 5.75 -4.68 6.19
C VAL A 78 6.79 -3.96 7.06
N ALA A 79 8.06 -4.39 7.01
CA ALA A 79 9.16 -3.77 7.73
C ALA A 79 9.32 -2.28 7.42
N ALA A 80 9.28 -1.93 6.13
CA ALA A 80 9.37 -0.55 5.66
C ALA A 80 8.21 0.31 6.18
N GLN A 81 6.98 -0.24 6.21
CA GLN A 81 5.80 0.44 6.76
C GLN A 81 5.96 0.70 8.27
N VAL A 82 6.42 -0.30 9.03
CA VAL A 82 6.70 -0.13 10.46
C VAL A 82 7.77 0.92 10.68
N GLY A 83 8.89 0.85 9.96
CA GLY A 83 9.99 1.81 10.06
C GLY A 83 9.57 3.24 9.72
N THR A 84 8.74 3.42 8.69
CA THR A 84 8.19 4.74 8.31
C THR A 84 7.25 5.28 9.39
N ASN A 85 6.36 4.43 9.92
CA ASN A 85 5.45 4.83 11.00
C ASN A 85 6.21 5.24 12.25
N MET A 86 7.19 4.44 12.68
CA MET A 86 7.99 4.74 13.87
C MET A 86 8.83 6.00 13.71
N ARG A 87 9.36 6.27 12.51
CA ARG A 87 10.07 7.51 12.24
C ARG A 87 9.15 8.73 12.38
N ALA A 88 7.95 8.67 11.79
CA ALA A 88 6.96 9.75 11.91
C ALA A 88 6.52 9.98 13.36
N VAL A 89 6.33 8.89 14.14
CA VAL A 89 6.00 8.97 15.58
C VAL A 89 7.15 9.60 16.36
N THR A 90 8.37 9.18 16.10
CA THR A 90 9.57 9.73 16.74
C THR A 90 9.71 11.22 16.43
N ASP A 91 9.57 11.63 15.18
CA ASP A 91 9.64 13.02 14.75
C ASP A 91 8.55 13.88 15.44
N GLN A 92 7.33 13.36 15.56
CA GLN A 92 6.23 14.04 16.23
C GLN A 92 6.48 14.23 17.72
N TYR A 93 7.08 13.23 18.38
CA TYR A 93 7.38 13.27 19.82
C TYR A 93 8.57 14.12 20.16
N LEU A 94 9.62 14.02 19.35
CA LEU A 94 10.90 14.63 19.61
C LEU A 94 11.00 16.04 19.01
N GLY A 95 10.22 16.35 17.97
CA GLY A 95 10.06 17.71 17.46
C GLY A 95 9.41 18.68 18.45
N GLN A 96 8.78 18.15 19.51
CA GLN A 96 8.22 18.95 20.62
C GLN A 96 9.20 19.15 21.79
N THR A 97 10.33 18.44 21.80
CA THR A 97 11.35 18.54 22.84
C THR A 97 12.68 18.93 22.20
N GLU A 98 13.22 20.10 22.52
CA GLU A 98 14.55 20.57 22.09
C GLU A 98 15.68 19.71 22.69
N ASN A 99 15.69 18.40 22.51
CA ASN A 99 16.64 17.51 23.14
C ASN A 99 17.56 16.84 22.10
N ALA A 100 18.88 17.00 22.30
CA ALA A 100 19.92 16.25 21.60
C ALA A 100 19.76 14.72 21.69
N ARG A 101 19.00 14.22 22.65
CA ARG A 101 18.64 12.79 22.82
C ARG A 101 17.62 12.28 21.81
N ALA A 102 16.95 13.16 21.10
CA ALA A 102 15.96 12.81 20.10
C ALA A 102 16.54 11.92 18.99
N ALA A 103 17.73 12.27 18.49
CA ALA A 103 18.39 11.50 17.46
C ALA A 103 18.78 10.09 17.94
N ASP A 104 19.29 9.98 19.17
CA ASP A 104 19.70 8.70 19.77
C ASP A 104 18.51 7.76 19.93
N VAL A 105 17.35 8.29 20.35
CA VAL A 105 16.11 7.50 20.49
C VAL A 105 15.58 7.06 19.14
N ALA A 106 15.64 7.92 18.11
CA ALA A 106 15.26 7.56 16.74
C ALA A 106 16.11 6.42 16.18
N ASP A 107 17.43 6.46 16.41
CA ASP A 107 18.35 5.41 15.98
C ASP A 107 18.08 4.08 16.72
N LYS A 108 17.73 4.14 18.02
CA LYS A 108 17.33 2.96 18.79
C LYS A 108 16.05 2.36 18.26
N PHE A 109 15.03 3.19 17.93
CA PHE A 109 13.82 2.69 17.29
C PHE A 109 14.10 2.00 15.95
N GLN A 110 14.95 2.58 15.09
CA GLN A 110 15.30 1.96 13.83
C GLN A 110 16.03 0.63 14.01
N SER A 111 16.90 0.54 14.99
CA SER A 111 17.61 -0.71 15.33
C SER A 111 16.63 -1.76 15.84
N LEU A 112 15.73 -1.37 16.74
CA LEU A 112 14.68 -2.23 17.31
C LEU A 112 13.74 -2.75 16.22
N VAL A 113 13.30 -1.90 15.27
CA VAL A 113 12.48 -2.31 14.12
C VAL A 113 13.22 -3.36 13.29
N ARG A 114 14.49 -3.14 12.98
CA ARG A 114 15.29 -4.13 12.21
C ARG A 114 15.42 -5.46 12.94
N GLU A 115 15.65 -5.43 14.24
CA GLU A 115 15.78 -6.65 15.07
C GLU A 115 14.45 -7.41 15.11
N VAL A 116 13.34 -6.69 15.38
CA VAL A 116 12.00 -7.25 15.40
C VAL A 116 11.64 -7.90 14.07
N MET A 117 11.98 -7.26 12.94
CA MET A 117 11.68 -7.79 11.60
C MET A 117 12.55 -8.99 11.19
N ASN A 118 13.72 -9.14 11.79
CA ASN A 118 14.58 -10.32 11.61
C ASN A 118 14.14 -11.51 12.48
N THR A 119 13.26 -11.28 13.44
CA THR A 119 12.71 -12.32 14.33
C THR A 119 11.43 -12.88 13.71
N GLU A 120 11.14 -14.15 13.96
CA GLU A 120 9.87 -14.76 13.54
C GLU A 120 8.72 -14.12 14.35
N LEU A 121 7.93 -13.27 13.66
CA LEU A 121 6.78 -12.59 14.26
C LEU A 121 5.60 -13.55 14.33
N ALA A 122 5.25 -13.99 15.54
CA ALA A 122 4.17 -14.95 15.77
C ALA A 122 2.81 -14.47 15.24
N ASP A 123 2.58 -13.15 15.23
CA ASP A 123 1.32 -12.54 14.81
C ASP A 123 1.32 -12.09 13.34
N LEU A 124 2.44 -12.28 12.61
CA LEU A 124 2.50 -12.01 11.17
C LEU A 124 1.80 -13.12 10.41
N ARG A 125 0.69 -12.81 9.77
CA ARG A 125 -0.11 -13.79 9.05
C ARG A 125 -0.19 -13.53 7.56
N LYS A 126 -0.14 -14.59 6.79
CA LYS A 126 -0.40 -14.57 5.36
C LYS A 126 -1.91 -14.47 5.12
N ILE A 127 -2.35 -13.45 4.38
CA ILE A 127 -3.76 -13.20 4.06
C ILE A 127 -4.10 -13.45 2.59
N GLY A 128 -3.09 -13.75 1.77
CA GLY A 128 -3.28 -14.13 0.38
C GLY A 128 -2.03 -14.72 -0.25
N GLU A 129 -2.22 -15.66 -1.17
CA GLU A 129 -1.18 -16.20 -2.04
C GLU A 129 -1.80 -16.58 -3.37
N GLU A 130 -1.21 -16.12 -4.49
CA GLU A 130 -1.57 -16.52 -5.85
C GLU A 130 -0.31 -16.90 -6.61
N THR A 131 -0.40 -17.96 -7.40
CA THR A 131 0.72 -18.46 -8.22
C THR A 131 0.28 -18.53 -9.67
N TYR A 132 1.11 -17.96 -10.54
CA TYR A 132 0.94 -17.97 -11.99
C TYR A 132 2.11 -18.70 -12.63
N PHE A 133 1.83 -19.45 -13.71
CA PHE A 133 2.84 -20.10 -14.52
C PHE A 133 2.80 -19.55 -15.94
N ASN A 134 3.94 -19.10 -16.44
CA ASN A 134 4.08 -18.61 -17.80
C ASN A 134 4.60 -19.74 -18.69
N GLU A 135 3.75 -20.21 -19.59
CA GLU A 135 4.06 -21.30 -20.53
C GLU A 135 5.21 -20.98 -21.49
N THR A 136 5.41 -19.69 -21.81
CA THR A 136 6.45 -19.25 -22.74
C THR A 136 7.81 -19.19 -22.07
N THR A 137 7.89 -18.52 -20.91
CA THR A 137 9.16 -18.37 -20.17
C THR A 137 9.48 -19.53 -19.24
N LYS A 138 8.51 -20.43 -19.02
CA LYS A 138 8.60 -21.56 -18.07
C LYS A 138 8.88 -21.11 -16.63
N GLU A 139 8.42 -19.91 -16.28
CA GLU A 139 8.60 -19.32 -14.96
C GLU A 139 7.31 -19.28 -14.15
N TYR A 140 7.46 -19.49 -12.85
CA TYR A 140 6.42 -19.22 -11.86
C TYR A 140 6.57 -17.79 -11.36
N THR A 141 5.44 -17.09 -11.25
CA THR A 141 5.32 -15.82 -10.52
C THR A 141 4.36 -16.01 -9.36
N VAL A 142 4.84 -15.76 -8.16
CA VAL A 142 4.06 -15.87 -6.92
C VAL A 142 3.84 -14.49 -6.35
N TYR A 143 2.60 -14.21 -5.96
CA TYR A 143 2.21 -13.02 -5.21
C TYR A 143 1.77 -13.46 -3.81
N VAL A 144 2.15 -12.71 -2.80
CA VAL A 144 1.74 -12.95 -1.42
C VAL A 144 1.32 -11.64 -0.76
N ALA A 145 0.43 -11.73 0.23
CA ALA A 145 0.06 -10.63 1.09
C ALA A 145 0.15 -11.06 2.56
N TYR A 146 0.78 -10.20 3.35
CA TYR A 146 0.93 -10.36 4.80
C TYR A 146 0.29 -9.20 5.54
N GLU A 147 -0.17 -9.46 6.76
CA GLU A 147 -0.58 -8.42 7.69
C GLU A 147 -0.17 -8.75 9.13
N ILE A 148 0.02 -7.71 9.93
CA ILE A 148 0.20 -7.79 11.37
C ILE A 148 -0.55 -6.65 12.05
N LYS A 149 -1.15 -6.92 13.21
CA LYS A 149 -1.77 -5.88 14.03
C LYS A 149 -0.71 -4.90 14.55
N LYS A 150 -1.02 -3.61 14.46
CA LYS A 150 -0.11 -2.56 14.97
C LYS A 150 0.11 -2.70 16.47
N ASN A 151 -0.95 -2.93 17.25
CA ASN A 151 -0.85 -3.12 18.68
C ASN A 151 0.03 -4.33 19.06
N ALA A 152 -0.09 -5.46 18.33
CA ALA A 152 0.75 -6.64 18.55
C ALA A 152 2.22 -6.34 18.24
N MET A 153 2.48 -5.66 17.11
CA MET A 153 3.82 -5.24 16.72
C MET A 153 4.46 -4.32 17.77
N PHE A 154 3.73 -3.30 18.24
CA PHE A 154 4.25 -2.36 19.23
C PHE A 154 4.48 -3.01 20.60
N ARG A 155 3.61 -3.94 21.03
CA ARG A 155 3.83 -4.74 22.24
C ARG A 155 5.07 -5.63 22.12
N PHE A 156 5.30 -6.22 20.94
CA PHE A 156 6.50 -7.00 20.71
C PHE A 156 7.76 -6.12 20.74
N MET A 157 7.75 -4.96 20.10
CA MET A 157 8.84 -3.98 20.16
C MET A 157 9.13 -3.56 21.61
N LYS A 158 8.10 -3.28 22.40
CA LYS A 158 8.24 -2.94 23.83
C LYS A 158 8.91 -4.07 24.63
N LYS A 159 8.52 -5.32 24.37
CA LYS A 159 9.15 -6.49 25.02
C LYS A 159 10.62 -6.58 24.61
N GLN A 160 10.94 -6.41 23.35
CA GLN A 160 12.31 -6.49 22.83
C GLN A 160 13.19 -5.36 23.38
N ALA A 161 12.69 -4.12 23.43
CA ALA A 161 13.41 -2.99 24.01
C ALA A 161 13.86 -3.24 25.46
N ARG A 162 13.04 -3.92 26.26
CA ARG A 162 13.35 -4.25 27.66
C ARG A 162 14.43 -5.31 27.83
N THR A 163 14.70 -6.08 26.79
CA THR A 163 15.73 -7.13 26.79
C THR A 163 17.03 -6.70 26.11
N ASP A 164 17.02 -5.56 25.42
CA ASP A 164 18.21 -5.03 24.74
C ASP A 164 19.12 -4.27 25.73
N ALA A 165 20.24 -4.88 26.07
CA ALA A 165 21.25 -4.30 26.98
C ALA A 165 21.88 -2.99 26.45
N LYS A 166 21.65 -2.62 25.18
CA LYS A 166 22.16 -1.36 24.58
C LYS A 166 21.24 -0.17 24.83
N ILE A 167 20.07 -0.41 25.41
CA ILE A 167 19.08 0.63 25.71
C ILE A 167 19.22 1.01 27.19
N SER A 168 19.53 2.26 27.46
CA SER A 168 19.61 2.77 28.84
C SER A 168 18.22 2.88 29.47
N GLU A 169 18.14 2.92 30.81
CA GLU A 169 16.86 3.05 31.53
C GLU A 169 16.10 4.32 31.13
N GLN A 170 16.79 5.42 30.84
CA GLN A 170 16.16 6.66 30.41
C GLN A 170 15.57 6.57 29.00
N GLU A 171 16.30 5.94 28.08
CA GLU A 171 15.81 5.67 26.74
C GLU A 171 14.63 4.69 26.77
N LEU A 172 14.73 3.63 27.59
CA LEU A 172 13.67 2.64 27.75
C LEU A 172 12.36 3.28 28.25
N LYS A 173 12.44 4.19 29.21
CA LYS A 173 11.27 4.89 29.72
C LYS A 173 10.58 5.69 28.61
N LEU A 174 11.34 6.42 27.80
CA LEU A 174 10.80 7.21 26.68
C LEU A 174 10.22 6.29 25.57
N LEU A 175 10.93 5.21 25.25
CA LEU A 175 10.44 4.19 24.31
C LEU A 175 9.12 3.56 24.78
N ASP A 176 9.02 3.22 26.09
CA ASP A 176 7.81 2.68 26.67
C ASP A 176 6.62 3.64 26.58
N GLU A 177 6.84 4.93 26.88
CA GLU A 177 5.81 5.98 26.78
C GLU A 177 5.30 6.12 25.34
N ILE A 178 6.19 6.19 24.36
CA ILE A 178 5.85 6.30 22.94
C ILE A 178 5.09 5.06 22.46
N LEU A 179 5.59 3.87 22.78
CA LEU A 179 4.96 2.61 22.36
C LEU A 179 3.58 2.42 23.02
N ASP A 180 3.40 2.81 24.29
CA ASP A 180 2.11 2.72 24.97
C ASP A 180 1.05 3.61 24.35
N MET A 181 1.44 4.77 23.84
CA MET A 181 0.48 5.64 23.15
C MET A 181 0.13 5.10 21.75
N GLU A 182 1.08 4.57 21.01
CA GLU A 182 0.80 3.95 19.72
C GLU A 182 -0.02 2.65 19.89
N ILE A 183 0.17 1.88 20.96
CA ILE A 183 -0.68 0.73 21.31
C ILE A 183 -2.13 1.19 21.52
N LYS A 184 -2.35 2.19 22.39
CA LYS A 184 -3.70 2.72 22.65
C LYS A 184 -4.38 3.25 21.41
N LYS A 185 -3.62 3.97 20.56
CA LYS A 185 -4.13 4.49 19.29
C LYS A 185 -4.52 3.37 18.30
N ALA A 186 -3.72 2.31 18.23
CA ALA A 186 -4.02 1.16 17.40
C ALA A 186 -5.23 0.36 17.91
N GLU A 187 -5.37 0.21 19.23
CA GLU A 187 -6.52 -0.44 19.87
C GLU A 187 -7.83 0.32 19.63
N ALA A 188 -7.82 1.64 19.78
CA ALA A 188 -8.98 2.48 19.51
C ALA A 188 -9.42 2.46 18.02
N ALA A 189 -8.54 2.05 17.11
CA ALA A 189 -8.85 1.92 15.68
C ALA A 189 -9.41 0.52 15.31
N GLU A 190 -9.43 -0.42 16.24
CA GLU A 190 -10.03 -1.75 16.07
C GLU A 190 -11.52 -1.79 16.48
N GLU A 191 -11.99 -0.81 17.29
CA GLU A 191 -13.40 -0.64 17.73
C GLU A 191 -14.24 0.02 16.64
#